data_389f26fb0ec228c8e7849d9176253dc6
#
_entry.id   389f26fb0ec228c8e7849d9176253dc6
#
_cell.length_a   1.000
_cell.length_b   1.000
_cell.length_c   1.000
_cell.angle_alpha   90.00
_cell.angle_beta   90.00
_cell.angle_gamma   90.00
#
_symmetry.space_group_name_H-M   'P 1'
#
loop_
_entity.id
_entity.type
_entity.pdbx_description
1 polymer ?
#
loop_
_entity_poly.entity_id
_entity_poly.type
_entity_poly.pdbx_seq_one_letter_code
_entity_poly.pdbx_strand_id
1 'polypeptide(L)'
;MINSVEFDLQAFEATKKEAEKAFRQLGEAPARKALIEAANEGLVNALRRHFAMREKEMPKSTGFPWFGQHYPKRYFWRGTRGTSVAEQVRVTLSSPSRLVGQVSISSPALAHKLARNPPEIRPKGGRRYLAIPANPVAAGWDGRPRDFPGGLRFAFSKTPDGNWLASLIAAGNYKRKDGRLAKTGRGGKEGANEVVYWLVHKVRTRRDPSAMPAQRVQVNAATAAVRTAVRKILSK
;
A
#
# COMPACT_ATOMS: atom_id res chain seq x y z
N MET A 1 -29.92 46.85 33.85
CA MET A 1 -29.77 47.26 32.45
C MET A 1 -30.05 46.05 31.59
N ILE A 2 -31.15 46.07 30.85
CA ILE A 2 -31.49 44.99 29.91
C ILE A 2 -30.86 45.41 28.58
N ASN A 3 -29.84 44.68 28.16
CA ASN A 3 -29.27 44.86 26.82
C ASN A 3 -30.27 44.32 25.80
N SER A 4 -30.97 45.23 25.09
CA SER A 4 -31.78 44.86 23.94
C SER A 4 -30.85 44.45 22.80
N VAL A 5 -31.03 43.24 22.27
CA VAL A 5 -30.34 42.77 21.06
C VAL A 5 -31.23 43.14 19.89
N GLU A 6 -30.84 44.11 19.08
CA GLU A 6 -31.52 44.44 17.82
C GLU A 6 -31.08 43.42 16.75
N PHE A 7 -32.06 42.75 16.13
CA PHE A 7 -31.85 41.89 14.99
C PHE A 7 -32.22 42.61 13.71
N ASP A 8 -31.31 42.69 12.76
CA ASP A 8 -31.59 43.14 11.40
C ASP A 8 -32.30 42.04 10.61
N LEU A 9 -33.65 42.10 10.60
CA LEU A 9 -34.49 41.13 9.89
C LEU A 9 -34.29 41.18 8.36
N GLN A 10 -33.93 42.32 7.79
CA GLN A 10 -33.69 42.44 6.33
C GLN A 10 -32.40 41.74 5.95
N ALA A 11 -31.33 41.92 6.72
CA ALA A 11 -30.08 41.19 6.53
C ALA A 11 -30.27 39.68 6.71
N PHE A 12 -31.09 39.27 7.68
CA PHE A 12 -31.41 37.85 7.89
C PHE A 12 -32.19 37.26 6.70
N GLU A 13 -33.20 37.94 6.17
CA GLU A 13 -33.96 37.47 5.01
C GLU A 13 -33.10 37.41 3.73
N ALA A 14 -32.22 38.39 3.53
CA ALA A 14 -31.25 38.33 2.42
C ALA A 14 -30.35 37.12 2.52
N THR A 15 -29.76 36.89 3.70
CA THR A 15 -28.89 35.72 3.96
C THR A 15 -29.65 34.40 3.78
N LYS A 16 -30.94 34.33 4.21
CA LYS A 16 -31.79 33.17 4.00
C LYS A 16 -32.02 32.89 2.52
N LYS A 17 -32.33 33.90 1.70
CA LYS A 17 -32.53 33.77 0.26
C LYS A 17 -31.24 33.27 -0.46
N GLU A 18 -30.09 33.81 -0.08
CA GLU A 18 -28.81 33.36 -0.60
C GLU A 18 -28.53 31.90 -0.22
N ALA A 19 -28.78 31.50 1.01
CA ALA A 19 -28.66 30.13 1.46
C ALA A 19 -29.59 29.18 0.68
N GLU A 20 -30.86 29.57 0.50
CA GLU A 20 -31.80 28.77 -0.30
C GLU A 20 -31.35 28.61 -1.75
N LYS A 21 -30.84 29.68 -2.38
CA LYS A 21 -30.27 29.62 -3.73
C LYS A 21 -29.07 28.66 -3.78
N ALA A 22 -28.16 28.77 -2.81
CA ALA A 22 -27.01 27.88 -2.70
C ALA A 22 -27.40 26.40 -2.55
N PHE A 23 -28.39 26.11 -1.69
CA PHE A 23 -28.92 24.77 -1.51
C PHE A 23 -29.58 24.21 -2.78
N ARG A 24 -30.32 25.03 -3.53
CA ARG A 24 -30.87 24.62 -4.82
C ARG A 24 -29.77 24.27 -5.83
N GLN A 25 -28.75 25.13 -5.96
CA GLN A 25 -27.64 24.90 -6.85
C GLN A 25 -26.89 23.60 -6.50
N LEU A 26 -26.65 23.33 -5.21
CA LEU A 26 -26.00 22.10 -4.77
C LEU A 26 -26.87 20.86 -4.95
N GLY A 27 -28.19 21.02 -5.00
CA GLY A 27 -29.17 19.98 -5.26
C GLY A 27 -29.25 19.52 -6.72
N GLU A 28 -28.76 20.32 -7.65
CA GLU A 28 -28.79 20.01 -9.08
C GLU A 28 -27.90 18.81 -9.45
N ALA A 29 -28.30 18.06 -10.47
CA ALA A 29 -27.58 16.85 -10.90
C ALA A 29 -26.09 17.10 -11.25
N PRO A 30 -25.71 18.19 -11.96
CA PRO A 30 -24.31 18.49 -12.23
C PRO A 30 -23.51 18.77 -10.94
N ALA A 31 -24.10 19.49 -9.99
CA ALA A 31 -23.45 19.80 -8.71
C ALA A 31 -23.24 18.52 -7.88
N ARG A 32 -24.27 17.69 -7.75
CA ARG A 32 -24.16 16.38 -7.09
C ARG A 32 -23.07 15.50 -7.69
N LYS A 33 -22.98 15.47 -9.01
CA LYS A 33 -21.92 14.74 -9.72
C LYS A 33 -20.54 15.30 -9.34
N ALA A 34 -20.35 16.61 -9.40
CA ALA A 34 -19.09 17.26 -9.05
C ALA A 34 -18.67 17.01 -7.59
N LEU A 35 -19.64 17.02 -6.66
CA LEU A 35 -19.38 16.74 -5.23
C LEU A 35 -18.88 15.30 -5.00
N ILE A 36 -19.51 14.31 -5.64
CA ILE A 36 -19.10 12.90 -5.51
C ILE A 36 -17.75 12.66 -6.16
N GLU A 37 -17.51 13.24 -7.35
CA GLU A 37 -16.22 13.15 -8.02
C GLU A 37 -15.12 13.77 -7.15
N ALA A 38 -15.35 14.93 -6.58
CA ALA A 38 -14.39 15.57 -5.67
C ALA A 38 -14.13 14.73 -4.42
N ALA A 39 -15.16 14.15 -3.79
CA ALA A 39 -15.00 13.27 -2.63
C ALA A 39 -14.15 12.03 -2.97
N ASN A 40 -14.47 11.36 -4.08
CA ASN A 40 -13.75 10.19 -4.56
C ASN A 40 -12.28 10.54 -4.89
N GLU A 41 -12.05 11.64 -5.59
CA GLU A 41 -10.70 12.10 -5.95
C GLU A 41 -9.89 12.43 -4.68
N GLY A 42 -10.46 13.16 -3.74
CA GLY A 42 -9.82 13.49 -2.48
C GLY A 42 -9.40 12.25 -1.71
N LEU A 43 -10.28 11.25 -1.63
CA LEU A 43 -10.00 9.97 -0.97
C LEU A 43 -8.93 9.17 -1.72
N VAL A 44 -9.02 9.03 -3.05
CA VAL A 44 -8.02 8.35 -3.89
C VAL A 44 -6.64 8.97 -3.72
N ASN A 45 -6.56 10.30 -3.77
CA ASN A 45 -5.29 11.02 -3.63
C ASN A 45 -4.68 10.84 -2.23
N ALA A 46 -5.49 10.85 -1.18
CA ALA A 46 -5.02 10.60 0.18
C ALA A 46 -4.49 9.17 0.35
N LEU A 47 -5.22 8.17 -0.16
CA LEU A 47 -4.80 6.76 -0.12
C LEU A 47 -3.52 6.53 -0.92
N ARG A 48 -3.45 7.05 -2.15
CA ARG A 48 -2.24 6.92 -3.01
C ARG A 48 -1.03 7.56 -2.36
N ARG A 49 -1.18 8.75 -1.79
CA ARG A 49 -0.10 9.45 -1.06
C ARG A 49 0.36 8.63 0.13
N HIS A 50 -0.56 8.10 0.93
CA HIS A 50 -0.23 7.25 2.07
C HIS A 50 0.57 6.02 1.65
N PHE A 51 0.11 5.29 0.63
CA PHE A 51 0.82 4.09 0.16
C PHE A 51 2.18 4.42 -0.47
N ALA A 52 2.30 5.52 -1.20
CA ALA A 52 3.57 5.97 -1.74
C ALA A 52 4.57 6.36 -0.63
N MET A 53 4.08 6.98 0.45
CA MET A 53 4.91 7.25 1.63
C MET A 53 5.31 5.95 2.32
N ARG A 54 4.38 5.03 2.55
CA ARG A 54 4.65 3.71 3.15
C ARG A 54 5.59 2.86 2.29
N GLU A 55 5.57 3.01 0.98
CA GLU A 55 6.54 2.36 0.09
C GLU A 55 7.96 2.89 0.30
N LYS A 56 8.10 4.18 0.63
CA LYS A 56 9.39 4.81 0.96
C LYS A 56 9.83 4.50 2.38
N GLU A 57 8.90 4.50 3.32
CA GLU A 57 9.11 4.18 4.72
C GLU A 57 9.04 2.67 4.89
N MET A 58 10.17 1.99 5.05
CA MET A 58 10.12 0.57 5.33
C MET A 58 9.41 0.26 6.64
N PRO A 59 8.40 -0.62 6.65
CA PRO A 59 8.03 -1.26 7.90
C PRO A 59 9.18 -2.19 8.31
N LYS A 60 9.84 -1.87 9.42
CA LYS A 60 10.88 -2.69 10.05
C LYS A 60 10.35 -4.05 10.55
N SER A 61 9.08 -4.37 10.36
CA SER A 61 8.41 -5.52 10.94
C SER A 61 8.11 -6.60 9.92
N THR A 62 9.11 -7.30 9.44
CA THR A 62 8.87 -8.57 8.75
C THR A 62 8.70 -9.75 9.72
N GLY A 63 8.81 -9.54 11.02
CA GLY A 63 8.76 -10.62 12.02
C GLY A 63 10.03 -11.49 12.10
N PHE A 64 10.95 -11.25 11.19
CA PHE A 64 12.29 -11.82 11.19
C PHE A 64 13.27 -10.67 11.34
N PRO A 65 13.93 -10.46 12.51
CA PRO A 65 14.83 -9.33 12.76
C PRO A 65 15.98 -9.23 11.74
N TRP A 66 16.39 -10.36 11.18
CA TRP A 66 17.46 -10.48 10.21
C TRP A 66 17.02 -10.17 8.76
N PHE A 67 15.73 -10.07 8.46
CA PHE A 67 15.24 -9.62 7.15
C PHE A 67 15.16 -8.09 7.03
N GLY A 68 15.04 -7.39 8.14
CA GLY A 68 14.78 -5.95 8.16
C GLY A 68 15.87 -5.09 7.51
N GLN A 69 17.10 -5.60 7.44
CA GLN A 69 18.23 -4.85 6.89
C GLN A 69 18.41 -5.03 5.37
N HIS A 70 17.89 -6.10 4.77
CA HIS A 70 18.25 -6.50 3.41
C HIS A 70 17.11 -6.52 2.39
N TYR A 71 15.87 -6.33 2.84
CA TYR A 71 14.73 -6.32 1.93
C TYR A 71 14.63 -4.99 1.19
N PRO A 72 14.60 -4.98 -0.15
CA PRO A 72 14.32 -3.76 -0.88
C PRO A 72 12.92 -3.28 -0.54
N LYS A 73 12.80 -2.01 -0.20
CA LYS A 73 11.59 -1.32 0.27
C LYS A 73 10.35 -1.53 -0.60
N ARG A 74 10.56 -1.92 -1.86
CA ARG A 74 9.53 -2.07 -2.88
C ARG A 74 8.76 -3.39 -2.83
N TYR A 75 9.28 -4.43 -2.18
CA TYR A 75 8.74 -5.78 -2.33
C TYR A 75 7.39 -5.97 -1.64
N PHE A 76 7.17 -5.31 -0.51
CA PHE A 76 5.97 -5.48 0.29
C PHE A 76 4.73 -4.84 -0.33
N TRP A 77 4.90 -3.69 -1.01
CA TRP A 77 3.82 -2.90 -1.58
C TRP A 77 3.61 -3.13 -3.07
N ARG A 78 4.43 -3.98 -3.68
CA ARG A 78 4.18 -4.47 -5.03
C ARG A 78 3.03 -5.47 -5.01
N GLY A 79 1.96 -5.14 -5.71
CA GLY A 79 0.87 -6.06 -5.97
C GLY A 79 1.32 -7.23 -6.85
N THR A 80 0.46 -8.21 -6.98
CA THR A 80 0.56 -9.27 -7.99
C THR A 80 0.78 -8.63 -9.36
N ARG A 81 1.89 -8.88 -10.03
CA ARG A 81 2.33 -8.32 -11.33
C ARG A 81 3.12 -7.01 -11.28
N GLY A 82 3.72 -6.65 -10.15
CA GLY A 82 4.64 -5.51 -10.08
C GLY A 82 4.01 -4.12 -9.96
N THR A 83 2.69 -4.02 -9.84
CA THR A 83 1.98 -2.76 -9.57
C THR A 83 2.05 -2.41 -8.09
N SER A 84 2.25 -1.14 -7.76
CA SER A 84 2.23 -0.67 -6.37
C SER A 84 0.81 -0.71 -5.80
N VAL A 85 0.67 -0.77 -4.46
CA VAL A 85 -0.65 -0.68 -3.82
C VAL A 85 -1.32 0.66 -4.16
N ALA A 86 -0.54 1.73 -4.30
CA ALA A 86 -1.04 3.04 -4.70
C ALA A 86 -1.74 3.02 -6.08
N GLU A 87 -1.20 2.26 -7.03
CA GLU A 87 -1.78 2.11 -8.39
C GLU A 87 -3.05 1.27 -8.40
N GLN A 88 -3.29 0.49 -7.35
CA GLN A 88 -4.46 -0.36 -7.22
C GLN A 88 -5.67 0.35 -6.57
N VAL A 89 -5.49 1.60 -6.13
CA VAL A 89 -6.58 2.43 -5.60
C VAL A 89 -7.44 2.95 -6.74
N ARG A 90 -8.71 2.54 -6.78
CA ARG A 90 -9.64 2.90 -7.85
C ARG A 90 -11.02 3.25 -7.30
N VAL A 91 -11.71 4.18 -7.96
CA VAL A 91 -13.15 4.40 -7.76
C VAL A 91 -13.91 3.23 -8.37
N THR A 92 -14.74 2.56 -7.59
CA THR A 92 -15.55 1.42 -8.04
C THR A 92 -17.03 1.76 -8.13
N LEU A 93 -17.47 2.79 -7.43
CA LEU A 93 -18.84 3.29 -7.51
C LEU A 93 -18.84 4.81 -7.45
N SER A 94 -19.67 5.42 -8.30
CA SER A 94 -20.02 6.84 -8.23
C SER A 94 -21.49 6.97 -8.58
N SER A 95 -22.33 7.28 -7.57
CA SER A 95 -23.78 7.44 -7.71
C SER A 95 -24.20 8.84 -7.26
N PRO A 96 -24.27 9.82 -8.17
CA PRO A 96 -24.65 11.19 -7.86
C PRO A 96 -26.06 11.31 -7.27
N SER A 97 -27.00 10.49 -7.74
CA SER A 97 -28.39 10.51 -7.26
C SER A 97 -28.49 10.13 -5.78
N ARG A 98 -27.64 9.20 -5.31
CA ARG A 98 -27.61 8.75 -3.92
C ARG A 98 -26.53 9.44 -3.09
N LEU A 99 -25.71 10.29 -3.69
CA LEU A 99 -24.50 10.88 -3.07
C LEU A 99 -23.59 9.83 -2.44
N VAL A 100 -23.39 8.71 -3.15
CA VAL A 100 -22.55 7.59 -2.69
C VAL A 100 -21.38 7.41 -3.64
N GLY A 101 -20.18 7.40 -3.08
CA GLY A 101 -18.95 7.02 -3.76
C GLY A 101 -18.27 5.84 -3.04
N GLN A 102 -17.57 5.01 -3.78
CA GLN A 102 -16.79 3.91 -3.23
C GLN A 102 -15.42 3.86 -3.88
N VAL A 103 -14.40 3.73 -3.06
CA VAL A 103 -13.02 3.50 -3.48
C VAL A 103 -12.59 2.12 -3.01
N SER A 104 -12.04 1.33 -3.89
CA SER A 104 -11.52 -0.01 -3.60
C SER A 104 -10.02 -0.09 -3.81
N ILE A 105 -9.41 -1.06 -3.14
CA ILE A 105 -7.98 -1.37 -3.23
C ILE A 105 -7.84 -2.88 -3.44
N SER A 106 -7.43 -3.28 -4.62
CA SER A 106 -7.31 -4.70 -5.00
C SER A 106 -5.93 -5.26 -4.64
N SER A 107 -5.57 -5.24 -3.35
CA SER A 107 -4.28 -5.75 -2.88
C SER A 107 -4.45 -6.89 -1.88
N PRO A 108 -4.18 -8.15 -2.28
CA PRO A 108 -4.21 -9.28 -1.35
C PRO A 108 -3.23 -9.13 -0.18
N ALA A 109 -2.07 -8.53 -0.43
CA ALA A 109 -1.06 -8.26 0.60
C ALA A 109 -1.57 -7.28 1.65
N LEU A 110 -2.28 -6.22 1.23
CA LEU A 110 -2.90 -5.26 2.13
C LEU A 110 -4.02 -5.90 2.94
N ALA A 111 -4.92 -6.64 2.27
CA ALA A 111 -5.99 -7.38 2.93
C ALA A 111 -5.45 -8.34 4.00
N HIS A 112 -4.37 -9.05 3.69
CA HIS A 112 -3.70 -9.95 4.63
C HIS A 112 -3.15 -9.18 5.85
N LYS A 113 -2.55 -8.00 5.66
CA LYS A 113 -2.00 -7.18 6.75
C LYS A 113 -3.07 -6.55 7.64
N LEU A 114 -4.23 -6.25 7.09
CA LEU A 114 -5.34 -5.65 7.83
C LEU A 114 -6.20 -6.68 8.56
N ALA A 115 -6.14 -7.95 8.17
CA ALA A 115 -6.90 -9.01 8.81
C ALA A 115 -6.65 -9.05 10.32
N ARG A 116 -7.72 -9.23 11.11
CA ARG A 116 -7.64 -9.32 12.57
C ARG A 116 -6.71 -10.46 13.02
N ASN A 117 -6.85 -11.60 12.34
CA ASN A 117 -6.00 -12.77 12.50
C ASN A 117 -5.41 -13.12 11.12
N PRO A 118 -4.26 -12.54 10.73
CA PRO A 118 -3.67 -12.84 9.44
C PRO A 118 -3.40 -14.34 9.32
N PRO A 119 -3.88 -15.00 8.25
CA PRO A 119 -3.66 -16.43 8.08
C PRO A 119 -2.17 -16.74 7.94
N GLU A 120 -1.78 -17.93 8.36
CA GLU A 120 -0.42 -18.41 8.09
C GLU A 120 -0.22 -18.56 6.57
N ILE A 121 0.89 -18.04 6.09
CA ILE A 121 1.31 -18.26 4.71
C ILE A 121 2.03 -19.61 4.68
N ARG A 122 1.51 -20.55 3.91
CA ARG A 122 2.07 -21.90 3.71
C ARG A 122 2.41 -22.14 2.24
N PRO A 123 3.33 -23.07 1.95
CA PRO A 123 3.60 -23.47 0.57
C PRO A 123 2.33 -24.01 -0.10
N LYS A 124 2.19 -23.72 -1.40
CA LYS A 124 1.09 -24.22 -2.24
C LYS A 124 1.58 -25.24 -3.26
N GLY A 125 0.69 -26.06 -3.80
CA GLY A 125 1.00 -26.96 -4.91
C GLY A 125 1.99 -28.07 -4.55
N GLY A 126 1.82 -28.73 -3.40
CA GLY A 126 2.66 -29.86 -2.97
C GLY A 126 4.07 -29.50 -2.52
N ARG A 127 4.40 -28.21 -2.45
CA ARG A 127 5.72 -27.77 -2.01
C ARG A 127 5.86 -27.90 -0.50
N ARG A 128 7.04 -28.34 -0.05
CA ARG A 128 7.34 -28.53 1.37
C ARG A 128 7.74 -27.23 2.08
N TYR A 129 8.33 -26.29 1.36
CA TYR A 129 8.90 -25.07 1.91
C TYR A 129 8.49 -23.82 1.14
N LEU A 130 8.44 -22.70 1.87
CA LEU A 130 8.47 -21.35 1.33
C LEU A 130 9.93 -20.92 1.20
N ALA A 131 10.33 -20.44 0.04
CA ALA A 131 11.64 -19.86 -0.18
C ALA A 131 11.58 -18.35 0.14
N ILE A 132 12.19 -17.96 1.25
CA ILE A 132 12.24 -16.58 1.70
C ILE A 132 13.61 -16.00 1.32
N PRO A 133 13.68 -14.93 0.51
CA PRO A 133 14.94 -14.32 0.13
C PRO A 133 15.80 -13.95 1.35
N ALA A 134 17.05 -14.34 1.35
CA ALA A 134 18.00 -14.08 2.43
C ALA A 134 18.83 -12.81 2.20
N ASN A 135 18.90 -12.34 0.95
CA ASN A 135 19.71 -11.19 0.59
C ASN A 135 18.98 -10.29 -0.44
N PRO A 136 19.45 -9.05 -0.68
CA PRO A 136 18.81 -8.11 -1.60
C PRO A 136 18.75 -8.61 -3.05
N VAL A 137 19.69 -9.42 -3.47
CA VAL A 137 19.75 -9.97 -4.82
C VAL A 137 18.61 -10.94 -5.03
N ALA A 138 18.42 -11.88 -4.08
CA ALA A 138 17.30 -12.81 -4.10
C ALA A 138 15.94 -12.11 -3.99
N ALA A 139 15.87 -11.05 -3.20
CA ALA A 139 14.66 -10.23 -3.05
C ALA A 139 14.31 -9.43 -4.31
N GLY A 140 15.30 -9.05 -5.10
CA GLY A 140 15.12 -8.38 -6.40
C GLY A 140 14.93 -9.32 -7.58
N TRP A 141 15.03 -10.64 -7.37
CA TRP A 141 14.86 -11.64 -8.40
C TRP A 141 13.37 -11.92 -8.65
N ASP A 142 12.90 -11.67 -9.86
CA ASP A 142 11.50 -11.87 -10.24
C ASP A 142 11.19 -13.33 -10.68
N GLY A 143 12.24 -14.14 -10.89
CA GLY A 143 12.12 -15.54 -11.28
C GLY A 143 11.87 -16.50 -10.10
N ARG A 144 11.67 -17.77 -10.43
CA ARG A 144 11.57 -18.82 -9.41
C ARG A 144 12.94 -19.13 -8.82
N PRO A 145 13.05 -19.59 -7.55
CA PRO A 145 14.34 -19.96 -6.96
C PRO A 145 15.13 -20.95 -7.83
N ARG A 146 14.46 -21.93 -8.47
CA ARG A 146 15.10 -22.91 -9.35
C ARG A 146 15.77 -22.31 -10.59
N ASP A 147 15.28 -21.13 -11.01
CA ASP A 147 15.78 -20.43 -12.20
C ASP A 147 16.81 -19.35 -11.82
N PHE A 148 17.28 -19.36 -10.56
CA PHE A 148 18.26 -18.40 -10.06
C PHE A 148 19.60 -18.56 -10.78
N PRO A 149 20.19 -17.47 -11.30
CA PRO A 149 21.48 -17.52 -12.00
C PRO A 149 22.60 -18.04 -11.08
N GLY A 150 23.44 -18.92 -11.62
CA GLY A 150 24.47 -19.58 -10.86
C GLY A 150 24.03 -20.88 -10.18
N GLY A 151 22.71 -21.18 -10.25
CA GLY A 151 22.14 -22.37 -9.61
C GLY A 151 22.06 -22.28 -8.09
N LEU A 152 21.23 -23.12 -7.50
CA LEU A 152 21.07 -23.21 -6.05
C LEU A 152 21.21 -24.65 -5.60
N ARG A 153 21.83 -24.85 -4.44
CA ARG A 153 21.87 -26.14 -3.76
C ARG A 153 21.25 -26.07 -2.39
N PHE A 154 20.64 -27.16 -1.96
CA PHE A 154 20.09 -27.29 -0.61
C PHE A 154 21.22 -27.41 0.40
N ALA A 155 21.08 -26.73 1.53
CA ALA A 155 21.99 -26.80 2.67
C ALA A 155 21.26 -26.50 3.97
N PHE A 156 21.88 -26.82 5.08
CA PHE A 156 21.54 -26.24 6.38
C PHE A 156 22.52 -25.12 6.69
N SER A 157 22.00 -23.97 7.06
CA SER A 157 22.80 -22.79 7.35
C SER A 157 22.40 -22.18 8.67
N LYS A 158 23.37 -21.59 9.37
CA LYS A 158 23.14 -20.90 10.63
C LYS A 158 22.58 -19.51 10.34
N THR A 159 21.47 -19.17 10.99
CA THR A 159 20.90 -17.83 10.91
C THR A 159 21.75 -16.84 11.70
N PRO A 160 21.61 -15.53 11.49
CA PRO A 160 22.27 -14.53 12.34
C PRO A 160 21.95 -14.68 13.84
N ASP A 161 20.78 -15.23 14.18
CA ASP A 161 20.38 -15.51 15.57
C ASP A 161 20.94 -16.85 16.11
N GLY A 162 21.79 -17.52 15.33
CA GLY A 162 22.45 -18.75 15.73
C GLY A 162 21.66 -20.04 15.50
N ASN A 163 20.43 -19.99 15.00
CA ASN A 163 19.60 -21.18 14.74
C ASN A 163 19.95 -21.82 13.39
N TRP A 164 19.84 -23.14 13.30
CA TRP A 164 19.99 -23.86 12.06
C TRP A 164 18.69 -23.92 11.29
N LEU A 165 18.71 -23.48 10.03
CA LEU A 165 17.57 -23.56 9.12
C LEU A 165 17.97 -24.19 7.78
N ALA A 166 17.03 -24.88 7.16
CA ALA A 166 17.14 -25.27 5.77
C ALA A 166 17.26 -24.03 4.87
N SER A 167 18.17 -24.07 3.93
CA SER A 167 18.47 -22.94 3.05
C SER A 167 18.75 -23.39 1.62
N LEU A 168 18.65 -22.44 0.70
CA LEU A 168 19.21 -22.57 -0.64
C LEU A 168 20.42 -21.64 -0.72
N ILE A 169 21.57 -22.21 -0.97
CA ILE A 169 22.82 -21.48 -1.14
C ILE A 169 23.22 -21.46 -2.61
N ALA A 170 23.89 -20.40 -3.02
CA ALA A 170 24.40 -20.30 -4.39
C ALA A 170 25.41 -21.42 -4.67
N ALA A 171 25.14 -22.20 -5.71
CA ALA A 171 26.03 -23.29 -6.15
C ALA A 171 27.27 -22.77 -6.92
N GLY A 172 27.10 -21.63 -7.59
CA GLY A 172 28.13 -20.95 -8.35
C GLY A 172 28.17 -19.44 -8.06
N ASN A 173 29.14 -18.79 -8.70
CA ASN A 173 29.31 -17.37 -8.60
C ASN A 173 28.18 -16.63 -9.34
N TYR A 174 27.66 -15.55 -8.74
CA TYR A 174 26.79 -14.62 -9.41
C TYR A 174 27.33 -13.18 -9.21
N LYS A 175 27.28 -12.39 -10.27
CA LYS A 175 27.74 -11.00 -10.22
C LYS A 175 26.65 -10.08 -9.69
N ARG A 176 27.00 -9.20 -8.75
CA ARG A 176 26.17 -8.07 -8.36
C ARG A 176 26.59 -6.83 -9.15
N LYS A 177 25.63 -6.13 -9.74
CA LYS A 177 25.81 -4.78 -10.23
C LYS A 177 24.66 -3.95 -9.66
N ASP A 178 24.95 -2.94 -8.84
CA ASP A 178 23.98 -2.03 -8.22
C ASP A 178 22.84 -2.76 -7.47
N GLY A 179 23.15 -3.85 -6.77
CA GLY A 179 22.17 -4.66 -6.05
C GLY A 179 21.26 -5.52 -6.94
N ARG A 180 21.53 -5.60 -8.25
CA ARG A 180 20.82 -6.45 -9.20
C ARG A 180 21.72 -7.61 -9.65
N LEU A 181 21.08 -8.73 -10.02
CA LEU A 181 21.77 -9.82 -10.70
C LEU A 181 22.23 -9.34 -12.07
N ALA A 182 23.55 -9.30 -12.28
CA ALA A 182 24.07 -9.20 -13.62
C ALA A 182 24.07 -10.59 -14.25
N LYS A 183 23.63 -10.72 -15.50
CA LYS A 183 23.84 -11.92 -16.29
C LYS A 183 25.32 -12.24 -16.27
N THR A 184 25.67 -13.44 -15.82
CA THR A 184 27.02 -13.91 -15.60
C THR A 184 27.87 -13.78 -16.84
N GLY A 185 28.84 -12.85 -16.81
CA GLY A 185 30.06 -13.00 -17.58
C GLY A 185 31.07 -13.80 -16.76
N ARG A 186 31.86 -14.68 -17.40
CA ARG A 186 32.91 -15.45 -16.77
C ARG A 186 33.77 -14.60 -15.82
N GLY A 187 33.95 -15.03 -14.57
CA GLY A 187 35.03 -14.56 -13.71
C GLY A 187 34.63 -13.79 -12.41
N GLY A 188 33.39 -13.82 -11.93
CA GLY A 188 33.10 -13.26 -10.62
C GLY A 188 33.27 -14.27 -9.48
N LYS A 189 34.06 -13.93 -8.46
CA LYS A 189 34.24 -14.76 -7.24
C LYS A 189 33.18 -14.50 -6.17
N GLU A 190 32.14 -13.69 -6.47
CA GLU A 190 31.16 -13.23 -5.48
C GLU A 190 29.94 -14.13 -5.45
N GLY A 191 29.54 -14.50 -4.26
CA GLY A 191 28.26 -15.15 -3.97
C GLY A 191 28.27 -16.67 -3.87
N ALA A 192 29.35 -17.36 -4.24
CA ALA A 192 29.44 -18.80 -4.04
C ALA A 192 29.29 -19.15 -2.54
N ASN A 193 28.43 -20.14 -2.23
CA ASN A 193 28.08 -20.56 -0.88
C ASN A 193 27.31 -19.55 -0.04
N GLU A 194 26.91 -18.41 -0.61
CA GLU A 194 26.05 -17.45 0.09
C GLU A 194 24.62 -17.98 0.22
N VAL A 195 23.98 -17.78 1.37
CA VAL A 195 22.57 -18.09 1.55
C VAL A 195 21.74 -17.13 0.72
N VAL A 196 21.02 -17.68 -0.25
CA VAL A 196 20.16 -16.92 -1.17
C VAL A 196 18.70 -16.94 -0.70
N TYR A 197 18.23 -18.10 -0.21
CA TYR A 197 16.90 -18.24 0.35
C TYR A 197 16.92 -19.06 1.64
N TRP A 198 16.12 -18.62 2.60
CA TRP A 198 15.74 -19.44 3.75
C TRP A 198 14.51 -20.27 3.40
N LEU A 199 14.50 -21.53 3.82
CA LEU A 199 13.40 -22.46 3.59
C LEU A 199 12.62 -22.65 4.89
N VAL A 200 11.37 -22.22 4.89
CA VAL A 200 10.50 -22.30 6.08
C VAL A 200 9.18 -23.00 5.73
N HIS A 201 8.62 -23.74 6.68
CA HIS A 201 7.35 -24.45 6.48
C HIS A 201 6.15 -23.49 6.45
N LYS A 202 6.25 -22.39 7.18
CA LYS A 202 5.18 -21.40 7.30
C LYS A 202 5.72 -20.05 7.74
N VAL A 203 4.99 -18.99 7.39
CA VAL A 203 5.24 -17.64 7.86
C VAL A 203 3.98 -17.10 8.51
N ARG A 204 4.11 -16.58 9.72
CA ARG A 204 3.07 -15.80 10.39
C ARG A 204 3.36 -14.32 10.20
N THR A 205 2.41 -13.59 9.67
CA THR A 205 2.50 -12.14 9.58
C THR A 205 1.74 -11.51 10.75
N ARG A 206 2.23 -10.37 11.24
CA ARG A 206 1.48 -9.59 12.24
C ARG A 206 0.52 -8.65 11.53
N ARG A 207 -0.63 -8.41 12.16
CA ARG A 207 -1.55 -7.34 11.75
C ARG A 207 -0.81 -6.00 11.80
N ASP A 208 -0.99 -5.20 10.76
CA ASP A 208 -0.46 -3.84 10.69
C ASP A 208 -1.60 -2.84 10.42
N PRO A 209 -2.26 -2.32 11.48
CA PRO A 209 -3.33 -1.34 11.30
C PRO A 209 -2.86 -0.07 10.61
N SER A 210 -1.58 0.28 10.73
CA SER A 210 -1.00 1.46 10.07
C SER A 210 -0.78 1.29 8.57
N ALA A 211 -1.01 0.07 8.05
CA ALA A 211 -1.01 -0.19 6.61
C ALA A 211 -2.08 0.63 5.86
N MET A 212 -3.17 1.02 6.54
CA MET A 212 -4.14 1.99 6.03
C MET A 212 -3.99 3.33 6.77
N PRO A 213 -4.27 4.47 6.11
CA PRO A 213 -4.35 5.73 6.82
C PRO A 213 -5.51 5.69 7.81
N ALA A 214 -5.37 6.39 8.94
CA ALA A 214 -6.44 6.51 9.92
C ALA A 214 -7.72 7.05 9.25
N GLN A 215 -8.89 6.59 9.69
CA GLN A 215 -10.18 7.00 9.13
C GLN A 215 -10.33 8.52 9.11
N ARG A 216 -9.88 9.21 10.16
CA ARG A 216 -9.89 10.67 10.24
C ARG A 216 -9.15 11.33 9.06
N VAL A 217 -8.02 10.78 8.63
CA VAL A 217 -7.25 11.32 7.49
C VAL A 217 -8.03 11.14 6.19
N GLN A 218 -8.68 10.00 6.02
CA GLN A 218 -9.51 9.70 4.86
C GLN A 218 -10.71 10.65 4.77
N VAL A 219 -11.44 10.81 5.88
CA VAL A 219 -12.60 11.72 5.98
C VAL A 219 -12.18 13.17 5.73
N ASN A 220 -11.10 13.64 6.36
CA ASN A 220 -10.62 15.00 6.19
C ASN A 220 -10.25 15.30 4.72
N ALA A 221 -9.62 14.36 4.04
CA ALA A 221 -9.23 14.53 2.63
C ALA A 221 -10.46 14.63 1.71
N ALA A 222 -11.43 13.74 1.88
CA ALA A 222 -12.69 13.80 1.13
C ALA A 222 -13.46 15.11 1.43
N THR A 223 -13.56 15.49 2.70
CA THR A 223 -14.24 16.73 3.11
C THR A 223 -13.57 17.98 2.55
N ALA A 224 -12.24 18.05 2.57
CA ALA A 224 -11.52 19.20 2.01
C ALA A 224 -11.77 19.34 0.49
N ALA A 225 -11.76 18.23 -0.24
CA ALA A 225 -12.05 18.22 -1.67
C ALA A 225 -13.50 18.65 -1.97
N VAL A 226 -14.47 18.16 -1.18
CA VAL A 226 -15.87 18.56 -1.30
C VAL A 226 -16.03 20.06 -1.00
N ARG A 227 -15.41 20.59 0.04
CA ARG A 227 -15.46 22.03 0.37
C ARG A 227 -14.95 22.89 -0.79
N THR A 228 -13.87 22.46 -1.44
CA THR A 228 -13.34 23.15 -2.62
C THR A 228 -14.33 23.10 -3.78
N ALA A 229 -14.96 21.96 -4.03
CA ALA A 229 -15.98 21.81 -5.06
C ALA A 229 -17.22 22.68 -4.80
N VAL A 230 -17.70 22.73 -3.55
CA VAL A 230 -18.81 23.60 -3.13
C VAL A 230 -18.49 25.06 -3.44
N ARG A 231 -17.31 25.54 -3.02
CA ARG A 231 -16.91 26.95 -3.30
C ARG A 231 -16.92 27.23 -4.81
N LYS A 232 -16.40 26.31 -5.63
CA LYS A 232 -16.38 26.46 -7.09
C LYS A 232 -17.77 26.44 -7.71
N ILE A 233 -18.73 25.70 -7.15
CA ILE A 233 -20.11 25.67 -7.63
C ILE A 233 -20.82 26.99 -7.30
N LEU A 234 -20.63 27.47 -6.06
CA LEU A 234 -21.30 28.67 -5.58
C LEU A 234 -20.68 29.97 -6.11
N SER A 235 -19.48 29.95 -6.66
CA SER A 235 -18.83 31.13 -7.29
C SER A 235 -19.19 31.33 -8.75
N LYS A 236 -20.02 30.46 -9.32
CA LYS A 236 -20.59 30.61 -10.68
C LYS A 236 -22.00 31.21 -10.64
#